data_daa49a29d19d3e9293c016f06b224fc6
#
_entry.id   daa49a29d19d3e9293c016f06b224fc6
#
_cell.length_a   1.000
_cell.length_b   1.000
_cell.length_c   1.000
_cell.angle_alpha   90.00
_cell.angle_beta   90.00
_cell.angle_gamma   90.00
#
_symmetry.space_group_name_H-M   'P 1'
#
loop_
_entity.id
_entity.type
_entity.pdbx_description
1 polymer ?
#
loop_
_entity_poly.entity_id
_entity_poly.type
_entity_poly.pdbx_seq_one_letter_code
_entity_poly.pdbx_strand_id
1 'polypeptide(L)'
;MNQRLISEIGRTQRLQIINSLKRTRGMSVNELVGRMNMSYMGIKQHCITLHRDGYLDTWRRPQKMGRPEMVYRLTRRSHDLFQADSHQFTLDLLKAAQEIYGPNAPEKLLYSIFKKKAASLKAKVKGDTVADRAKWLAHIRDGEGYMAQFVNNKDGSSRIFEVHSPILNLLERYPIIGRFEQDLFEAVLGTRVRREVIRNSGLYECAFHFAA
;
A
#
# COMPACT_ATOMS: atom_id res chain seq x y z
N MET A 1 -8.75 -8.23 7.55
CA MET A 1 -8.39 -9.34 6.64
C MET A 1 -9.58 -10.28 6.60
N ASN A 2 -10.17 -10.51 5.43
CA ASN A 2 -11.45 -11.21 5.28
C ASN A 2 -11.29 -12.72 5.57
N GLN A 3 -11.95 -13.25 6.63
CA GLN A 3 -11.84 -14.66 7.06
C GLN A 3 -12.25 -15.65 5.96
N ARG A 4 -13.20 -15.28 5.10
CA ARG A 4 -13.67 -16.11 3.99
C ARG A 4 -12.57 -16.29 2.93
N LEU A 5 -11.81 -15.25 2.63
CA LEU A 5 -10.70 -15.29 1.68
C LEU A 5 -9.47 -16.01 2.26
N ILE A 6 -9.25 -15.92 3.58
CA ILE A 6 -8.20 -16.71 4.26
C ILE A 6 -8.49 -18.20 4.14
N SER A 7 -9.75 -18.63 4.24
CA SER A 7 -10.12 -20.04 4.06
C SER A 7 -9.93 -20.52 2.62
N GLU A 8 -10.15 -19.65 1.62
CA GLU A 8 -9.90 -19.96 0.19
C GLU A 8 -8.39 -20.06 -0.12
N ILE A 9 -7.56 -19.22 0.48
CA ILE A 9 -6.09 -19.24 0.30
C ILE A 9 -5.46 -20.38 1.10
N GLY A 10 -6.09 -20.80 2.17
CA GLY A 10 -5.97 -22.10 2.82
C GLY A 10 -4.63 -22.51 3.41
N ARG A 11 -3.56 -21.68 3.46
CA ARG A 11 -2.30 -21.98 4.18
C ARG A 11 -1.46 -20.74 4.41
N THR A 12 -0.82 -20.66 5.56
CA THR A 12 0.13 -19.62 5.96
C THR A 12 1.18 -19.31 4.88
N GLN A 13 1.62 -20.33 4.14
CA GLN A 13 2.63 -20.21 3.09
C GLN A 13 2.15 -19.43 1.86
N ARG A 14 0.91 -19.64 1.39
CA ARG A 14 0.33 -18.85 0.29
C ARG A 14 0.16 -17.39 0.67
N LEU A 15 -0.24 -17.13 1.91
CA LEU A 15 -0.36 -15.78 2.44
C LEU A 15 1.00 -15.08 2.51
N GLN A 16 2.06 -15.81 2.88
CA GLN A 16 3.44 -15.29 2.88
C GLN A 16 3.91 -14.93 1.47
N ILE A 17 3.60 -15.75 0.46
CA ILE A 17 3.89 -15.45 -0.95
C ILE A 17 3.18 -14.15 -1.37
N ILE A 18 1.88 -14.04 -1.10
CA ILE A 18 1.07 -12.86 -1.42
C ILE A 18 1.63 -11.60 -0.74
N ASN A 19 1.99 -11.67 0.55
CA ASN A 19 2.60 -10.57 1.28
C ASN A 19 3.97 -10.17 0.74
N SER A 20 4.78 -11.14 0.31
CA SER A 20 6.08 -10.87 -0.32
C SER A 20 5.92 -10.15 -1.66
N LEU A 21 4.95 -10.60 -2.48
CA LEU A 21 4.64 -9.99 -3.76
C LEU A 21 4.00 -8.60 -3.62
N LYS A 22 3.24 -8.34 -2.55
CA LYS A 22 2.60 -7.05 -2.30
C LYS A 22 3.60 -5.90 -2.13
N ARG A 23 4.78 -6.21 -1.60
CA ARG A 23 5.86 -5.24 -1.39
C ARG A 23 6.78 -5.05 -2.61
N THR A 24 6.45 -5.67 -3.75
CA THR A 24 7.29 -5.68 -4.95
C THR A 24 6.44 -5.53 -6.21
N ARG A 25 7.08 -5.19 -7.34
CA ARG A 25 6.44 -5.17 -8.67
C ARG A 25 6.35 -6.56 -9.32
N GLY A 26 6.69 -7.59 -8.58
CA GLY A 26 6.72 -8.98 -8.99
C GLY A 26 8.04 -9.64 -8.60
N MET A 27 7.98 -10.95 -8.38
CA MET A 27 9.14 -11.77 -8.01
C MET A 27 9.13 -13.08 -8.80
N SER A 28 10.32 -13.56 -9.15
CA SER A 28 10.52 -14.91 -9.65
C SER A 28 10.41 -15.94 -8.52
N VAL A 29 10.27 -17.21 -8.87
CA VAL A 29 10.29 -18.30 -7.88
C VAL A 29 11.60 -18.30 -7.10
N ASN A 30 12.74 -18.04 -7.76
CA ASN A 30 14.06 -17.99 -7.11
C ASN A 30 14.14 -16.87 -6.07
N GLU A 31 13.62 -15.67 -6.39
CA GLU A 31 13.58 -14.56 -5.45
C GLU A 31 12.68 -14.85 -4.25
N LEU A 32 11.56 -15.57 -4.46
CA LEU A 32 10.70 -16.02 -3.38
C LEU A 32 11.38 -17.08 -2.50
N VAL A 33 12.11 -18.03 -3.10
CA VAL A 33 12.94 -19.02 -2.35
C VAL A 33 13.94 -18.31 -1.44
N GLY A 34 14.62 -17.27 -1.94
CA GLY A 34 15.56 -16.51 -1.14
C GLY A 34 14.96 -15.75 0.05
N ARG A 35 13.63 -15.54 0.06
CA ARG A 35 12.91 -14.86 1.15
C ARG A 35 12.14 -15.79 2.08
N MET A 36 11.92 -17.00 1.66
CA MET A 36 11.05 -17.94 2.37
C MET A 36 11.80 -19.25 2.61
N ASN A 37 11.65 -19.83 3.79
CA ASN A 37 12.25 -21.12 4.10
C ASN A 37 11.42 -22.27 3.47
N MET A 38 11.43 -22.33 2.12
CA MET A 38 10.66 -23.30 1.35
C MET A 38 11.43 -23.75 0.11
N SER A 39 11.14 -25.00 -0.35
CA SER A 39 11.72 -25.52 -1.59
C SER A 39 11.19 -24.79 -2.83
N TYR A 40 12.00 -24.75 -3.89
CA TYR A 40 11.62 -24.20 -5.19
C TYR A 40 10.31 -24.81 -5.72
N MET A 41 10.18 -26.13 -5.64
CA MET A 41 8.99 -26.84 -6.14
C MET A 41 7.74 -26.50 -5.31
N GLY A 42 7.88 -26.36 -3.99
CA GLY A 42 6.78 -25.96 -3.11
C GLY A 42 6.27 -24.55 -3.43
N ILE A 43 7.17 -23.58 -3.57
CA ILE A 43 6.80 -22.22 -3.96
C ILE A 43 6.19 -22.19 -5.35
N LYS A 44 6.80 -22.86 -6.33
CA LYS A 44 6.28 -22.94 -7.70
C LYS A 44 4.85 -23.48 -7.73
N GLN A 45 4.57 -24.57 -7.00
CA GLN A 45 3.23 -25.16 -6.93
C GLN A 45 2.21 -24.18 -6.32
N HIS A 46 2.58 -23.47 -5.26
CA HIS A 46 1.72 -22.43 -4.67
C HIS A 46 1.45 -21.29 -5.64
N CYS A 47 2.47 -20.82 -6.36
CA CYS A 47 2.31 -19.77 -7.37
C CYS A 47 1.39 -20.21 -8.52
N ILE A 48 1.52 -21.45 -9.02
CA ILE A 48 0.64 -22.01 -10.06
C ILE A 48 -0.81 -22.05 -9.55
N THR A 49 -1.04 -22.51 -8.32
CA THR A 49 -2.38 -22.54 -7.74
C THR A 49 -2.97 -21.16 -7.60
N LEU A 50 -2.22 -20.21 -7.03
CA LEU A 50 -2.66 -18.81 -6.87
C LEU A 50 -2.91 -18.11 -8.23
N HIS A 51 -2.14 -18.45 -9.26
CA HIS A 51 -2.35 -17.97 -10.63
C HIS A 51 -3.65 -18.54 -11.21
N ARG A 52 -3.88 -19.85 -11.10
CA ARG A 52 -5.12 -20.49 -11.53
C ARG A 52 -6.35 -19.91 -10.83
N ASP A 53 -6.22 -19.60 -9.54
CA ASP A 53 -7.28 -19.01 -8.72
C ASP A 53 -7.44 -17.51 -8.96
N GLY A 54 -6.63 -16.92 -9.89
CA GLY A 54 -6.73 -15.52 -10.33
C GLY A 54 -6.13 -14.48 -9.38
N TYR A 55 -5.40 -14.90 -8.34
CA TYR A 55 -4.71 -13.98 -7.41
C TYR A 55 -3.36 -13.50 -7.93
N LEU A 56 -2.70 -14.27 -8.78
CA LEU A 56 -1.43 -13.92 -9.42
C LEU A 56 -1.59 -13.83 -10.94
N ASP A 57 -0.74 -13.02 -11.54
CA ASP A 57 -0.49 -12.94 -12.97
C ASP A 57 1.01 -13.16 -13.22
N THR A 58 1.38 -13.51 -14.45
CA THR A 58 2.76 -13.73 -14.85
C THR A 58 3.22 -12.66 -15.81
N TRP A 59 4.46 -12.22 -15.66
CA TRP A 59 5.11 -11.28 -16.54
C TRP A 59 6.55 -11.72 -16.83
N ARG A 60 7.05 -11.42 -18.03
CA ARG A 60 8.42 -11.69 -18.41
C ARG A 60 9.28 -10.45 -18.19
N ARG A 61 10.15 -10.50 -17.19
CA ARG A 61 11.11 -9.44 -16.89
C ARG A 61 12.34 -9.61 -17.77
N PRO A 62 12.67 -8.60 -18.63
CA PRO A 62 13.90 -8.61 -19.42
C PRO A 62 15.12 -8.75 -18.50
N GLN A 63 16.12 -9.52 -18.96
CA GLN A 63 17.42 -9.61 -18.30
C GLN A 63 18.51 -9.02 -19.20
N LYS A 64 19.61 -8.57 -18.59
CA LYS A 64 20.77 -8.02 -19.35
C LYS A 64 21.40 -9.06 -20.29
N MET A 65 21.40 -10.33 -19.91
CA MET A 65 21.83 -11.47 -20.71
C MET A 65 20.94 -12.68 -20.43
N GLY A 66 20.63 -13.47 -21.47
CA GLY A 66 19.84 -14.69 -21.37
C GLY A 66 18.33 -14.50 -21.61
N ARG A 67 17.57 -15.56 -21.35
CA ARG A 67 16.12 -15.60 -21.56
C ARG A 67 15.41 -14.72 -20.51
N PRO A 68 14.38 -13.94 -20.90
CA PRO A 68 13.58 -13.19 -19.95
C PRO A 68 13.04 -14.07 -18.82
N GLU A 69 13.18 -13.59 -17.60
CA GLU A 69 12.76 -14.32 -16.40
C GLU A 69 11.24 -14.20 -16.19
N MET A 70 10.59 -15.31 -15.86
CA MET A 70 9.18 -15.30 -15.49
C MET A 70 9.03 -14.85 -14.04
N VAL A 71 8.27 -13.80 -13.80
CA VAL A 71 7.94 -13.28 -12.49
C VAL A 71 6.43 -13.36 -12.25
N TYR A 72 6.04 -13.61 -11.01
CA TYR A 72 4.67 -13.53 -10.53
C TYR A 72 4.41 -12.17 -9.92
N ARG A 73 3.24 -11.60 -10.18
CA ARG A 73 2.76 -10.35 -9.59
C ARG A 73 1.31 -10.50 -9.15
N LEU A 74 0.88 -9.64 -8.23
CA LEU A 74 -0.49 -9.64 -7.75
C LEU A 74 -1.43 -9.08 -8.83
N THR A 75 -2.64 -9.63 -8.89
CA THR A 75 -3.75 -9.10 -9.70
C THR A 75 -4.63 -8.15 -8.87
N ARG A 76 -5.59 -7.48 -9.51
CA ARG A 76 -6.60 -6.67 -8.81
C ARG A 76 -7.39 -7.51 -7.78
N ARG A 77 -7.73 -8.76 -8.09
CA ARG A 77 -8.44 -9.66 -7.17
C ARG A 77 -7.71 -9.86 -5.83
N SER A 78 -6.38 -9.79 -5.86
CA SER A 78 -5.58 -9.91 -4.63
C SER A 78 -5.78 -8.74 -3.66
N HIS A 79 -6.28 -7.59 -4.12
CA HIS A 79 -6.58 -6.44 -3.23
C HIS A 79 -7.63 -6.78 -2.19
N ASP A 80 -8.62 -7.61 -2.55
CA ASP A 80 -9.71 -8.02 -1.65
C ASP A 80 -9.19 -8.78 -0.43
N LEU A 81 -8.00 -9.40 -0.54
CA LEU A 81 -7.34 -10.08 0.57
C LEU A 81 -6.84 -9.12 1.67
N PHE A 82 -6.63 -7.86 1.32
CA PHE A 82 -6.07 -6.85 2.21
C PHE A 82 -7.11 -5.85 2.70
N GLN A 83 -8.34 -5.94 2.19
CA GLN A 83 -9.43 -5.07 2.58
C GLN A 83 -10.24 -5.69 3.73
N ALA A 84 -10.52 -4.90 4.76
CA ALA A 84 -11.45 -5.29 5.82
C ALA A 84 -12.85 -4.77 5.49
N ASP A 85 -13.89 -5.55 5.83
CA ASP A 85 -15.31 -5.20 5.60
C ASP A 85 -15.76 -3.90 6.31
N SER A 86 -14.94 -3.37 7.21
CA SER A 86 -15.18 -2.09 7.93
C SER A 86 -15.28 -0.86 7.01
N HIS A 87 -14.80 -0.95 5.77
CA HIS A 87 -14.85 0.18 4.84
C HIS A 87 -16.27 0.49 4.34
N GLN A 88 -17.11 -0.53 4.17
CA GLN A 88 -18.49 -0.31 3.72
C GLN A 88 -19.28 0.50 4.74
N PHE A 89 -19.18 0.14 6.03
CA PHE A 89 -19.83 0.91 7.10
C PHE A 89 -19.38 2.38 7.13
N THR A 90 -18.08 2.64 6.89
CA THR A 90 -17.57 4.02 6.84
C THR A 90 -18.13 4.79 5.65
N LEU A 91 -18.24 4.15 4.48
CA LEU A 91 -18.86 4.76 3.30
C LEU A 91 -20.35 5.07 3.54
N ASP A 92 -21.09 4.14 4.14
CA ASP A 92 -22.50 4.32 4.46
C ASP A 92 -22.70 5.45 5.48
N LEU A 93 -21.82 5.55 6.48
CA LEU A 93 -21.84 6.64 7.47
C LEU A 93 -21.59 8.01 6.81
N LEU A 94 -20.63 8.11 5.90
CA LEU A 94 -20.34 9.35 5.18
C LEU A 94 -21.50 9.72 4.24
N LYS A 95 -22.16 8.73 3.63
CA LYS A 95 -23.34 8.94 2.82
C LYS A 95 -24.51 9.46 3.66
N ALA A 96 -24.79 8.83 4.81
CA ALA A 96 -25.80 9.30 5.75
C ALA A 96 -25.51 10.72 6.24
N ALA A 97 -24.24 11.04 6.53
CA ALA A 97 -23.85 12.40 6.90
C ALA A 97 -24.12 13.41 5.77
N GLN A 98 -23.91 13.01 4.51
CA GLN A 98 -24.22 13.84 3.34
C GLN A 98 -25.73 14.11 3.22
N GLU A 99 -26.55 13.08 3.44
CA GLU A 99 -28.02 13.18 3.38
C GLU A 99 -28.57 14.08 4.50
N ILE A 100 -28.03 13.99 5.72
CA ILE A 100 -28.52 14.73 6.90
C ILE A 100 -27.98 16.17 6.94
N TYR A 101 -26.69 16.36 6.64
CA TYR A 101 -25.98 17.63 6.87
C TYR A 101 -25.53 18.34 5.58
N GLY A 102 -25.92 17.79 4.41
CA GLY A 102 -25.65 18.37 3.10
C GLY A 102 -24.36 17.89 2.43
N PRO A 103 -24.15 18.27 1.15
CA PRO A 103 -23.15 17.67 0.26
C PRO A 103 -21.70 17.80 0.74
N ASN A 104 -21.39 18.84 1.51
CA ASN A 104 -20.03 19.10 2.00
C ASN A 104 -19.72 18.40 3.34
N ALA A 105 -20.66 17.71 3.94
CA ALA A 105 -20.48 17.08 5.25
C ALA A 105 -19.39 15.99 5.24
N PRO A 106 -19.34 15.07 4.26
CA PRO A 106 -18.27 14.06 4.19
C PRO A 106 -16.88 14.67 4.14
N GLU A 107 -16.68 15.70 3.31
CA GLU A 107 -15.38 16.37 3.17
C GLU A 107 -14.93 17.03 4.48
N LYS A 108 -15.84 17.74 5.16
CA LYS A 108 -15.56 18.38 6.46
C LYS A 108 -15.19 17.34 7.53
N LEU A 109 -15.89 16.21 7.57
CA LEU A 109 -15.58 15.12 8.50
C LEU A 109 -14.21 14.51 8.20
N LEU A 110 -13.95 14.17 6.95
CA LEU A 110 -12.67 13.63 6.50
C LEU A 110 -11.52 14.60 6.80
N TYR A 111 -11.66 15.87 6.47
CA TYR A 111 -10.67 16.91 6.80
C TYR A 111 -10.38 16.95 8.31
N SER A 112 -11.42 16.94 9.15
CA SER A 112 -11.24 16.94 10.61
C SER A 112 -10.46 15.73 11.11
N ILE A 113 -10.73 14.54 10.55
CA ILE A 113 -10.02 13.29 10.87
C ILE A 113 -8.56 13.40 10.48
N PHE A 114 -8.26 13.82 9.24
CA PHE A 114 -6.88 13.94 8.76
C PHE A 114 -6.09 15.00 9.51
N LYS A 115 -6.71 16.13 9.87
CA LYS A 115 -6.09 17.17 10.70
C LYS A 115 -5.71 16.65 12.08
N LYS A 116 -6.61 15.90 12.76
CA LYS A 116 -6.32 15.27 14.06
C LYS A 116 -5.23 14.21 13.92
N LYS A 117 -5.27 13.41 12.85
CA LYS A 117 -4.24 12.40 12.56
C LYS A 117 -2.88 13.06 12.33
N ALA A 118 -2.81 14.14 11.56
CA ALA A 118 -1.57 14.90 11.34
C ALA A 118 -0.97 15.41 12.66
N ALA A 119 -1.78 16.01 13.54
CA ALA A 119 -1.33 16.46 14.85
C ALA A 119 -0.81 15.31 15.72
N SER A 120 -1.51 14.17 15.76
CA SER A 120 -1.10 12.97 16.48
C SER A 120 0.22 12.38 15.95
N LEU A 121 0.37 12.31 14.62
CA LEU A 121 1.59 11.81 14.00
C LEU A 121 2.77 12.75 14.25
N LYS A 122 2.56 14.07 14.13
CA LYS A 122 3.59 15.08 14.42
C LYS A 122 4.14 14.96 15.85
N ALA A 123 3.30 14.59 16.81
CA ALA A 123 3.72 14.35 18.19
C ALA A 123 4.52 13.04 18.38
N LYS A 124 4.33 12.06 17.52
CA LYS A 124 4.98 10.73 17.60
C LYS A 124 6.27 10.64 16.79
N VAL A 125 6.33 11.37 15.67
CA VAL A 125 7.48 11.35 14.77
C VAL A 125 8.65 12.07 15.41
N LYS A 126 9.81 11.42 15.45
CA LYS A 126 11.05 11.94 16.03
C LYS A 126 12.08 12.17 14.93
N GLY A 127 13.02 13.07 15.18
CA GLY A 127 14.18 13.34 14.33
C GLY A 127 14.37 14.81 14.01
N ASP A 128 15.63 15.20 13.95
CA ASP A 128 16.03 16.60 13.70
C ASP A 128 15.98 16.94 12.20
N THR A 129 16.32 15.96 11.36
CA THR A 129 16.29 16.13 9.91
C THR A 129 14.96 15.68 9.30
N VAL A 130 14.66 16.16 8.09
CA VAL A 130 13.50 15.71 7.31
C VAL A 130 13.60 14.20 7.04
N ALA A 131 14.80 13.70 6.73
CA ALA A 131 15.04 12.28 6.47
C ALA A 131 14.74 11.41 7.70
N ASP A 132 15.10 11.85 8.91
CA ASP A 132 14.80 11.09 10.13
C ASP A 132 13.30 11.05 10.41
N ARG A 133 12.63 12.20 10.29
CA ARG A 133 11.16 12.25 10.41
C ARG A 133 10.48 11.37 9.37
N ALA A 134 11.00 11.33 8.15
CA ALA A 134 10.45 10.48 7.09
C ALA A 134 10.62 8.99 7.36
N LYS A 135 11.76 8.55 7.91
CA LYS A 135 11.95 7.16 8.35
C LYS A 135 10.94 6.77 9.43
N TRP A 136 10.75 7.64 10.43
CA TRP A 136 9.76 7.42 11.47
C TRP A 136 8.32 7.37 10.93
N LEU A 137 7.97 8.31 10.06
CA LEU A 137 6.65 8.34 9.44
C LEU A 137 6.41 7.08 8.60
N ALA A 138 7.37 6.67 7.78
CA ALA A 138 7.27 5.43 7.01
C ALA A 138 7.06 4.21 7.89
N HIS A 139 7.80 4.10 9.02
CA HIS A 139 7.64 3.01 9.98
C HIS A 139 6.22 2.99 10.61
N ILE A 140 5.70 4.16 11.00
CA ILE A 140 4.33 4.25 11.54
C ILE A 140 3.30 3.87 10.47
N ARG A 141 3.45 4.38 9.25
CA ARG A 141 2.55 4.07 8.13
C ARG A 141 2.61 2.59 7.75
N ASP A 142 3.79 1.96 7.80
CA ASP A 142 3.93 0.52 7.59
C ASP A 142 3.13 -0.28 8.64
N GLY A 143 3.24 0.10 9.92
CA GLY A 143 2.45 -0.47 11.02
C GLY A 143 0.94 -0.23 10.90
N GLU A 144 0.51 0.85 10.26
CA GLU A 144 -0.90 1.15 9.94
C GLU A 144 -1.42 0.36 8.72
N GLY A 145 -0.60 -0.46 8.08
CA GLY A 145 -0.98 -1.32 6.96
C GLY A 145 -0.81 -0.69 5.57
N TYR A 146 -0.18 0.48 5.46
CA TYR A 146 0.11 1.11 4.15
C TYR A 146 1.28 0.45 3.43
N MET A 147 2.01 -0.47 4.08
CA MET A 147 3.20 -1.12 3.53
C MET A 147 4.22 -0.08 3.03
N ALA A 148 4.50 0.91 3.89
CA ALA A 148 5.29 2.08 3.58
C ALA A 148 6.79 1.81 3.67
N GLN A 149 7.58 2.44 2.79
CA GLN A 149 9.04 2.39 2.79
C GLN A 149 9.61 3.77 2.53
N PHE A 150 10.66 4.14 3.28
CA PHE A 150 11.45 5.34 3.01
C PHE A 150 12.56 5.01 2.03
N VAL A 151 12.71 5.82 0.99
CA VAL A 151 13.76 5.73 -0.02
C VAL A 151 14.48 7.06 -0.10
N ASN A 152 15.79 7.04 0.10
CA ASN A 152 16.65 8.19 -0.09
C ASN A 152 17.51 7.96 -1.33
N ASN A 153 17.44 8.85 -2.30
CA ASN A 153 18.19 8.77 -3.52
C ASN A 153 19.52 9.55 -3.38
N LYS A 154 20.54 9.14 -4.15
CA LYS A 154 21.86 9.78 -4.15
C LYS A 154 21.84 11.23 -4.69
N ASP A 155 20.80 11.63 -5.41
CA ASP A 155 20.59 12.96 -5.96
C ASP A 155 19.97 13.97 -4.95
N GLY A 156 19.81 13.57 -3.70
CA GLY A 156 19.19 14.38 -2.63
C GLY A 156 17.65 14.35 -2.64
N SER A 157 17.03 13.71 -3.62
CA SER A 157 15.58 13.50 -3.58
C SER A 157 15.23 12.34 -2.66
N SER A 158 14.15 12.51 -1.90
CA SER A 158 13.65 11.47 -0.99
C SER A 158 12.19 11.24 -1.21
N ARG A 159 11.73 10.04 -0.89
CA ARG A 159 10.32 9.69 -0.96
C ARG A 159 9.92 8.67 0.10
N ILE A 160 8.68 8.75 0.53
CA ILE A 160 8.00 7.62 1.18
C ILE A 160 7.11 6.97 0.13
N PHE A 161 7.27 5.66 -0.03
CA PHE A 161 6.56 4.87 -1.03
C PHE A 161 5.64 3.88 -0.35
N GLU A 162 4.35 3.91 -0.69
CA GLU A 162 3.31 3.05 -0.14
C GLU A 162 2.75 2.14 -1.24
N VAL A 163 2.76 0.83 -1.03
CA VAL A 163 2.25 -0.15 -2.00
C VAL A 163 0.86 -0.66 -1.66
N HIS A 164 0.27 -0.14 -0.60
CA HIS A 164 -1.11 -0.42 -0.20
C HIS A 164 -1.73 0.80 0.47
N SER A 165 -3.04 0.96 0.32
CA SER A 165 -3.82 1.91 1.11
C SER A 165 -4.97 1.17 1.80
N PRO A 166 -4.98 1.10 3.15
CA PRO A 166 -6.10 0.53 3.89
C PRO A 166 -7.42 1.27 3.64
N ILE A 167 -7.36 2.50 3.16
CA ILE A 167 -8.52 3.35 2.87
C ILE A 167 -8.76 3.55 1.37
N LEU A 168 -8.28 2.61 0.53
CA LEU A 168 -8.36 2.76 -0.93
C LEU A 168 -9.81 3.01 -1.42
N ASN A 169 -10.79 2.30 -0.87
CA ASN A 169 -12.20 2.49 -1.22
C ASN A 169 -12.71 3.90 -0.89
N LEU A 170 -12.23 4.48 0.23
CA LEU A 170 -12.54 5.86 0.60
C LEU A 170 -11.86 6.85 -0.35
N LEU A 171 -10.60 6.62 -0.71
CA LEU A 171 -9.84 7.41 -1.68
C LEU A 171 -10.51 7.42 -3.06
N GLU A 172 -11.02 6.28 -3.52
CA GLU A 172 -11.73 6.16 -4.79
C GLU A 172 -13.08 6.89 -4.76
N ARG A 173 -13.80 6.84 -3.63
CA ARG A 173 -15.09 7.52 -3.47
C ARG A 173 -14.95 9.02 -3.20
N TYR A 174 -13.91 9.42 -2.46
CA TYR A 174 -13.63 10.81 -2.06
C TYR A 174 -12.19 11.17 -2.44
N PRO A 175 -11.92 11.53 -3.71
CA PRO A 175 -10.55 11.80 -4.19
C PRO A 175 -9.82 12.93 -3.45
N ILE A 176 -10.57 13.83 -2.79
CA ILE A 176 -10.02 14.92 -1.95
C ILE A 176 -9.14 14.41 -0.82
N ILE A 177 -9.33 13.15 -0.38
CA ILE A 177 -8.49 12.50 0.63
C ILE A 177 -7.02 12.50 0.21
N GLY A 178 -6.74 12.37 -1.10
CA GLY A 178 -5.36 12.44 -1.60
C GLY A 178 -4.65 13.74 -1.25
N ARG A 179 -5.38 14.87 -1.27
CA ARG A 179 -4.86 16.16 -0.81
C ARG A 179 -4.68 16.18 0.70
N PHE A 180 -5.62 15.65 1.46
CA PHE A 180 -5.50 15.58 2.92
C PHE A 180 -4.34 14.69 3.37
N GLU A 181 -4.04 13.61 2.65
CA GLU A 181 -2.83 12.82 2.88
C GLU A 181 -1.56 13.63 2.60
N GLN A 182 -1.53 14.37 1.48
CA GLN A 182 -0.40 15.24 1.16
C GLN A 182 -0.18 16.29 2.25
N ASP A 183 -1.23 17.01 2.66
CA ASP A 183 -1.19 18.02 3.72
C ASP A 183 -0.71 17.42 5.06
N LEU A 184 -1.14 16.17 5.37
CA LEU A 184 -0.68 15.43 6.54
C LEU A 184 0.83 15.17 6.49
N PHE A 185 1.35 14.70 5.35
CA PHE A 185 2.79 14.44 5.18
C PHE A 185 3.58 15.76 5.28
N GLU A 186 3.11 16.84 4.66
CA GLU A 186 3.74 18.18 4.77
C GLU A 186 3.79 18.65 6.22
N ALA A 187 2.69 18.53 6.96
CA ALA A 187 2.62 18.95 8.36
C ALA A 187 3.56 18.16 9.28
N VAL A 188 3.74 16.86 9.00
CA VAL A 188 4.59 15.97 9.80
C VAL A 188 6.06 16.14 9.44
N LEU A 189 6.39 16.21 8.15
CA LEU A 189 7.77 16.34 7.67
C LEU A 189 8.31 17.76 7.81
N GLY A 190 7.44 18.78 7.82
CA GLY A 190 7.83 20.19 7.86
C GLY A 190 8.45 20.69 6.55
N THR A 191 8.15 20.05 5.42
CA THR A 191 8.60 20.42 4.08
C THR A 191 7.49 20.18 3.07
N ARG A 192 7.61 20.77 1.87
CA ARG A 192 6.65 20.52 0.78
C ARG A 192 6.74 19.09 0.30
N VAL A 193 5.59 18.49 0.01
CA VAL A 193 5.45 17.10 -0.45
C VAL A 193 4.67 17.09 -1.76
N ARG A 194 5.14 16.35 -2.76
CA ARG A 194 4.40 16.06 -3.98
C ARG A 194 3.91 14.61 -3.91
N ARG A 195 2.59 14.44 -3.91
CA ARG A 195 1.95 13.12 -3.95
C ARG A 195 1.81 12.66 -5.40
N GLU A 196 2.20 11.44 -5.69
CA GLU A 196 2.09 10.80 -6.98
C GLU A 196 1.45 9.41 -6.82
N VAL A 197 0.37 9.16 -7.58
CA VAL A 197 -0.29 7.85 -7.62
C VAL A 197 0.13 7.13 -8.87
N ILE A 198 0.65 5.93 -8.70
CA ILE A 198 1.10 5.06 -9.78
C ILE A 198 0.15 3.86 -9.80
N ARG A 199 -0.52 3.66 -10.93
CA ARG A 199 -1.36 2.48 -11.16
C ARG A 199 -0.65 1.53 -12.11
N ASN A 200 -0.15 0.43 -11.59
CA ASN A 200 0.56 -0.58 -12.34
C ASN A 200 -0.25 -1.88 -12.31
N SER A 201 -0.78 -2.31 -13.48
CA SER A 201 -1.58 -3.55 -13.59
C SER A 201 -2.77 -3.63 -12.61
N GLY A 202 -3.38 -2.47 -12.28
CA GLY A 202 -4.49 -2.39 -11.32
C GLY A 202 -4.07 -2.37 -9.85
N LEU A 203 -2.78 -2.43 -9.54
CA LEU A 203 -2.26 -2.24 -8.18
C LEU A 203 -2.14 -0.74 -7.88
N TYR A 204 -2.52 -0.36 -6.66
CA TYR A 204 -2.34 0.97 -6.14
C TYR A 204 -0.94 1.11 -5.52
N GLU A 205 -0.20 2.09 -5.99
CA GLU A 205 1.04 2.54 -5.41
C GLU A 205 0.96 4.07 -5.23
N CYS A 206 1.51 4.59 -4.16
CA CYS A 206 1.57 6.03 -3.92
C CYS A 206 2.98 6.42 -3.46
N ALA A 207 3.53 7.47 -4.07
CA ALA A 207 4.80 8.05 -3.68
C ALA A 207 4.60 9.48 -3.17
N PHE A 208 5.21 9.80 -2.04
CA PHE A 208 5.27 11.12 -1.45
C PHE A 208 6.72 11.62 -1.57
N HIS A 209 6.97 12.51 -2.53
CA HIS A 209 8.29 13.05 -2.85
C HIS A 209 8.54 14.35 -2.09
N PHE A 210 9.74 14.52 -1.56
CA PHE A 210 10.17 15.71 -0.83
C PHE A 210 11.70 15.90 -0.91
N ALA A 211 12.17 17.11 -0.64
CA ALA A 211 13.58 17.39 -0.41
C ALA A 211 13.92 17.03 1.05
N ALA A 212 15.00 16.26 1.27
CA ALA A 212 15.46 15.84 2.59
C ALA A 212 16.64 16.68 3.07
#